data_77550ac40de42eacb70d705f8dba2b81
#
_entry.id   77550ac40de42eacb70d705f8dba2b81
#
_cell.length_a   1.000
_cell.length_b   1.000
_cell.length_c   1.000
_cell.angle_alpha   90.00
_cell.angle_beta   90.00
_cell.angle_gamma   90.00
#
_symmetry.space_group_name_H-M   'P 1'
#
loop_
_entity.id
_entity.type
_entity.pdbx_description
1 polymer ?
#
loop_
_entity_poly.entity_id
_entity_poly.type
_entity_poly.pdbx_seq_one_letter_code
_entity_poly.pdbx_strand_id
1 'polypeptide(L)'
;MQLNLSTVYTAAALGVASFGNGLALVVAGGTARLMYSEAEINRAMSLSLGATSTAGSGFASSQSLAAPAAASNLDPGHGFAFQTDGTTIRAYAFDSHMGVLTAAVLGSTGVPGAGQVVTSDQGALQGVETFTMLGGAGGDHAAVSQWNMPGLRLFQVNGEGALTSTDQITDSDKAYVATVSDTASVTLNGQNYLLTLSALENGITCYAVDAAGKATLNDSLGTHDMLAVAGPAALQVIAEAGVTYAVIASTGSSSLSVVRVNDMGCLFLTDQVVDDRETRFEHTAVLDSFTANGRNFVVSAGTDAGVTILELLPDGHLQQFATGVFETGAGMAAVTGLEVAVNGTTASVYVTDASATHVQKIDMSLATLGVEVDAAGGQASGTAKADLIWGGSGDETLLGWADDDFIFSGGGADVMTGGTGADLFVMAASGDHGRITDFALHSDRIDVSAWGHVYTAAALTITATSTGAVIGLNGHEVTVIAGHSLTAAAFLDSDFVF
;
A
#
# COMPACT_ATOMS: atom_id res chain seq x y z
N MET A 1 -12.71 2.91 12.48
CA MET A 1 -13.29 1.67 11.89
C MET A 1 -12.76 0.45 12.63
N GLN A 2 -13.50 -0.65 12.73
CA GLN A 2 -13.10 -1.82 13.53
C GLN A 2 -12.67 -2.98 12.63
N LEU A 3 -11.46 -3.50 12.86
CA LEU A 3 -10.96 -4.72 12.22
C LEU A 3 -11.37 -5.92 13.09
N ASN A 4 -11.94 -6.94 12.47
CA ASN A 4 -12.36 -8.15 13.15
C ASN A 4 -11.64 -9.37 12.58
N LEU A 5 -10.92 -10.11 13.41
CA LEU A 5 -10.39 -11.41 13.02
C LEU A 5 -11.57 -12.34 12.68
N SER A 6 -11.68 -12.74 11.42
CA SER A 6 -12.83 -13.49 10.94
C SER A 6 -12.57 -14.99 10.85
N THR A 7 -11.35 -15.39 10.51
CA THR A 7 -11.03 -16.81 10.29
C THR A 7 -9.52 -17.06 10.36
N VAL A 8 -9.14 -18.21 10.89
CA VAL A 8 -7.77 -18.74 10.84
C VAL A 8 -7.79 -20.03 10.03
N TYR A 9 -6.99 -20.09 8.99
CA TYR A 9 -6.83 -21.28 8.15
C TYR A 9 -5.52 -21.95 8.52
N THR A 10 -5.58 -23.19 9.02
CA THR A 10 -4.36 -23.93 9.35
C THR A 10 -3.87 -24.73 8.14
N ALA A 11 -2.56 -24.89 7.99
CA ALA A 11 -1.96 -25.72 6.96
C ALA A 11 -2.55 -27.12 6.96
N ALA A 12 -2.72 -27.73 8.14
CA ALA A 12 -3.33 -29.05 8.28
C ALA A 12 -4.79 -29.13 7.79
N ALA A 13 -5.60 -28.08 7.98
CA ALA A 13 -6.97 -28.03 7.50
C ALA A 13 -7.05 -27.94 5.97
N LEU A 14 -6.03 -27.39 5.32
CA LEU A 14 -5.93 -27.31 3.87
C LEU A 14 -5.18 -28.48 3.24
N GLY A 15 -4.67 -29.41 4.07
CA GLY A 15 -3.93 -30.58 3.60
C GLY A 15 -2.52 -30.28 3.11
N VAL A 16 -1.93 -29.18 3.56
CA VAL A 16 -0.55 -28.78 3.28
C VAL A 16 0.30 -28.89 4.53
N ALA A 17 1.60 -29.10 4.39
CA ALA A 17 2.50 -29.26 5.53
C ALA A 17 2.79 -27.91 6.19
N SER A 18 3.03 -26.88 5.38
CA SER A 18 3.25 -25.50 5.81
C SER A 18 2.97 -24.53 4.66
N PHE A 19 2.67 -23.27 4.99
CA PHE A 19 2.59 -22.19 3.98
C PHE A 19 3.99 -21.64 3.70
N GLY A 20 4.17 -21.18 2.47
CA GLY A 20 5.29 -20.32 2.18
C GLY A 20 5.00 -18.84 2.48
N ASN A 21 6.01 -17.97 2.31
CA ASN A 21 5.90 -16.55 2.64
C ASN A 21 5.16 -15.71 1.58
N GLY A 22 4.92 -16.24 0.39
CA GLY A 22 4.24 -15.50 -0.69
C GLY A 22 2.73 -15.75 -0.70
N LEU A 23 1.97 -14.68 -0.68
CA LEU A 23 0.54 -14.65 -1.01
C LEU A 23 0.32 -13.81 -2.26
N ALA A 24 -0.69 -14.15 -3.05
CA ALA A 24 -1.15 -13.30 -4.14
C ALA A 24 -2.64 -13.53 -4.41
N LEU A 25 -3.36 -12.47 -4.68
CA LEU A 25 -4.76 -12.52 -5.08
C LEU A 25 -4.87 -12.52 -6.60
N VAL A 26 -5.63 -13.45 -7.14
CA VAL A 26 -5.96 -13.52 -8.56
C VAL A 26 -7.47 -13.57 -8.76
N VAL A 27 -7.98 -12.70 -9.62
CA VAL A 27 -9.37 -12.71 -10.03
C VAL A 27 -9.44 -13.18 -11.49
N ALA A 28 -10.00 -14.35 -11.72
CA ALA A 28 -10.18 -14.90 -13.06
C ALA A 28 -11.61 -15.41 -13.24
N GLY A 29 -12.26 -15.02 -14.35
CA GLY A 29 -13.63 -15.43 -14.67
C GLY A 29 -14.65 -15.10 -13.58
N GLY A 30 -14.46 -14.01 -12.85
CA GLY A 30 -15.30 -13.60 -11.73
C GLY A 30 -15.10 -14.39 -10.43
N THR A 31 -14.08 -15.25 -10.38
CA THR A 31 -13.70 -16.00 -9.16
C THR A 31 -12.41 -15.43 -8.59
N ALA A 32 -12.46 -14.98 -7.34
CA ALA A 32 -11.25 -14.58 -6.61
C ALA A 32 -10.57 -15.82 -6.02
N ARG A 33 -9.25 -15.88 -6.11
CA ARG A 33 -8.41 -16.95 -5.56
C ARG A 33 -7.22 -16.37 -4.86
N LEU A 34 -6.96 -16.88 -3.66
CA LEU A 34 -5.71 -16.65 -2.96
C LEU A 34 -4.70 -17.71 -3.43
N MET A 35 -3.59 -17.27 -3.99
CA MET A 35 -2.46 -18.13 -4.30
C MET A 35 -1.49 -18.11 -3.13
N TYR A 36 -0.90 -19.25 -2.81
CA TYR A 36 0.11 -19.39 -1.77
C TYR A 36 1.12 -20.47 -2.17
N SER A 37 2.31 -20.40 -1.64
CA SER A 37 3.31 -21.44 -1.81
C SER A 37 3.29 -22.42 -0.64
N GLU A 38 3.65 -23.68 -0.88
CA GLU A 38 3.85 -24.71 0.13
C GLU A 38 5.34 -24.94 0.32
N ALA A 39 5.85 -24.64 1.51
CA ALA A 39 7.28 -24.55 1.78
C ALA A 39 8.06 -25.88 1.63
N GLU A 40 7.42 -27.03 1.94
CA GLU A 40 8.14 -28.31 1.97
C GLU A 40 8.18 -29.05 0.63
N ILE A 41 7.25 -28.83 -0.27
CA ILE A 41 7.10 -29.59 -1.51
C ILE A 41 7.04 -28.75 -2.78
N ASN A 42 7.39 -27.49 -2.69
CA ASN A 42 7.57 -26.60 -3.85
C ASN A 42 6.34 -26.50 -4.76
N ARG A 43 5.17 -26.26 -4.19
CA ARG A 43 3.94 -26.11 -4.93
C ARG A 43 3.38 -24.71 -4.74
N ALA A 44 3.07 -24.07 -5.83
CA ALA A 44 2.12 -22.97 -5.80
C ALA A 44 0.70 -23.55 -5.73
N MET A 45 -0.06 -23.13 -4.76
CA MET A 45 -1.42 -23.57 -4.48
C MET A 45 -2.38 -22.41 -4.71
N SER A 46 -3.60 -22.68 -5.10
CA SER A 46 -4.64 -21.66 -5.18
C SER A 46 -5.89 -22.08 -4.44
N LEU A 47 -6.50 -21.11 -3.79
CA LEU A 47 -7.65 -21.27 -2.94
C LEU A 47 -8.78 -20.39 -3.44
N SER A 48 -9.96 -20.96 -3.70
CA SER A 48 -11.12 -20.19 -4.12
C SER A 48 -11.66 -19.39 -2.93
N LEU A 49 -11.71 -18.08 -3.04
CA LEU A 49 -12.41 -17.21 -2.12
C LEU A 49 -13.87 -17.15 -2.60
N GLY A 50 -14.78 -17.86 -1.91
CA GLY A 50 -16.19 -17.91 -2.31
C GLY A 50 -16.84 -16.53 -2.31
N ALA A 51 -17.79 -16.29 -3.21
CA ALA A 51 -18.54 -15.04 -3.34
C ALA A 51 -19.43 -14.68 -2.14
N THR A 52 -19.56 -15.58 -1.16
CA THR A 52 -20.29 -15.36 0.10
C THR A 52 -19.60 -16.13 1.21
N SER A 53 -18.81 -15.44 2.01
CA SER A 53 -18.34 -16.00 3.28
C SER A 53 -19.45 -15.88 4.34
N THR A 54 -20.42 -16.79 4.32
CA THR A 54 -21.12 -17.13 5.55
C THR A 54 -20.17 -17.96 6.41
N ALA A 55 -19.98 -17.56 7.65
CA ALA A 55 -19.15 -18.28 8.61
C ALA A 55 -19.39 -19.80 8.52
N GLY A 56 -18.34 -20.54 8.13
CA GLY A 56 -18.36 -22.01 8.15
C GLY A 56 -18.34 -22.73 6.82
N SER A 57 -18.41 -22.09 5.66
CA SER A 57 -18.27 -22.77 4.39
C SER A 57 -16.82 -22.84 3.95
N GLY A 58 -16.26 -24.01 4.06
CA GLY A 58 -14.88 -24.33 3.73
C GLY A 58 -14.52 -24.03 2.28
N PHE A 59 -13.26 -23.89 2.06
CA PHE A 59 -12.63 -23.79 0.73
C PHE A 59 -13.08 -24.94 -0.16
N ALA A 60 -13.56 -24.62 -1.38
CA ALA A 60 -14.14 -25.63 -2.27
C ALA A 60 -13.11 -26.61 -2.86
N SER A 61 -11.85 -26.29 -2.96
CA SER A 61 -10.70 -27.18 -3.24
C SER A 61 -9.40 -26.40 -3.36
N SER A 62 -8.30 -26.92 -2.81
CA SER A 62 -6.93 -26.50 -3.15
C SER A 62 -6.50 -27.29 -4.41
N GLN A 63 -5.93 -26.61 -5.39
CA GLN A 63 -5.30 -27.27 -6.54
C GLN A 63 -3.85 -26.84 -6.66
N SER A 64 -2.95 -27.80 -6.85
CA SER A 64 -1.54 -27.54 -6.91
C SER A 64 -1.08 -27.23 -8.33
N LEU A 65 -0.22 -26.24 -8.47
CA LEU A 65 0.71 -26.17 -9.59
C LEU A 65 1.62 -27.40 -9.51
N ALA A 66 1.48 -28.33 -10.44
CA ALA A 66 2.42 -29.43 -10.54
C ALA A 66 3.78 -28.84 -10.94
N ALA A 67 4.71 -28.78 -10.00
CA ALA A 67 6.09 -28.47 -10.32
C ALA A 67 6.63 -29.55 -11.28
N PRO A 68 7.45 -29.19 -12.29
CA PRO A 68 8.19 -30.17 -13.07
C PRO A 68 9.05 -30.99 -12.11
N ALA A 69 9.23 -32.28 -12.39
CA ALA A 69 9.91 -33.24 -11.51
C ALA A 69 11.38 -32.89 -11.10
N ALA A 70 11.90 -31.78 -11.59
CA ALA A 70 13.24 -31.26 -11.30
C ALA A 70 13.26 -29.96 -10.50
N ALA A 71 12.11 -29.40 -10.11
CA ALA A 71 12.06 -28.17 -9.31
C ALA A 71 12.06 -28.53 -7.83
N SER A 72 13.21 -28.43 -7.19
CA SER A 72 13.34 -28.51 -5.74
C SER A 72 13.42 -27.08 -5.18
N ASN A 73 12.56 -26.77 -4.23
CA ASN A 73 12.58 -25.58 -3.37
C ASN A 73 12.14 -24.25 -4.00
N LEU A 74 10.82 -23.97 -4.00
CA LEU A 74 10.29 -22.62 -4.03
C LEU A 74 10.49 -22.05 -2.62
N ASP A 75 11.41 -21.13 -2.44
CA ASP A 75 11.53 -20.36 -1.20
C ASP A 75 10.48 -19.26 -1.24
N PRO A 76 9.69 -19.19 -0.19
CA PRO A 76 8.48 -18.40 -0.14
C PRO A 76 8.67 -16.89 0.05
N GLY A 77 9.87 -16.37 -0.07
CA GLY A 77 10.15 -14.96 0.28
C GLY A 77 9.57 -13.91 -0.66
N HIS A 78 9.18 -14.23 -1.90
CA HIS A 78 8.98 -13.19 -2.90
C HIS A 78 7.78 -13.36 -3.84
N GLY A 79 6.73 -13.99 -3.43
CA GLY A 79 5.43 -13.90 -4.08
C GLY A 79 5.30 -14.43 -5.51
N PHE A 80 4.32 -13.92 -6.20
CA PHE A 80 3.96 -14.28 -7.56
C PHE A 80 3.98 -13.04 -8.45
N ALA A 81 4.39 -13.19 -9.70
CA ALA A 81 4.18 -12.16 -10.72
C ALA A 81 3.19 -12.66 -11.78
N PHE A 82 2.49 -11.74 -12.41
CA PHE A 82 1.46 -12.08 -13.39
C PHE A 82 1.67 -11.31 -14.69
N GLN A 83 1.47 -12.03 -15.78
CA GLN A 83 1.38 -11.48 -17.14
C GLN A 83 -0.03 -11.72 -17.65
N THR A 84 -0.65 -10.73 -18.28
CA THR A 84 -1.94 -10.89 -18.96
C THR A 84 -1.87 -10.39 -20.40
N ASP A 85 -2.38 -11.16 -21.33
CA ASP A 85 -2.56 -10.76 -22.73
C ASP A 85 -4.03 -10.38 -23.04
N GLY A 86 -4.83 -10.11 -22.02
CA GLY A 86 -6.25 -9.78 -22.10
C GLY A 86 -7.19 -10.99 -22.05
N THR A 87 -6.71 -12.19 -22.37
CA THR A 87 -7.48 -13.44 -22.33
C THR A 87 -6.83 -14.52 -21.50
N THR A 88 -5.52 -14.49 -21.41
CA THR A 88 -4.70 -15.49 -20.72
C THR A 88 -3.94 -14.81 -19.58
N ILE A 89 -4.03 -15.38 -18.40
CA ILE A 89 -3.20 -14.98 -17.25
C ILE A 89 -2.12 -16.03 -17.08
N ARG A 90 -0.87 -15.61 -17.07
CA ARG A 90 0.29 -16.44 -16.76
C ARG A 90 0.81 -16.04 -15.39
N ALA A 91 0.88 -16.98 -14.47
CA ALA A 91 1.47 -16.80 -13.17
C ALA A 91 2.93 -17.27 -13.21
N TYR A 92 3.82 -16.44 -12.69
CA TYR A 92 5.22 -16.76 -12.45
C TYR A 92 5.42 -16.97 -10.95
N ALA A 93 6.07 -18.05 -10.57
CA ALA A 93 6.48 -18.34 -9.22
C ALA A 93 8.00 -18.50 -9.19
N PHE A 94 8.66 -17.84 -8.27
CA PHE A 94 10.11 -17.87 -8.15
C PHE A 94 10.55 -18.16 -6.73
N ASP A 95 11.75 -18.64 -6.64
CA ASP A 95 12.40 -19.15 -5.44
C ASP A 95 13.68 -18.37 -5.20
N SER A 96 13.83 -17.83 -4.02
CA SER A 96 14.98 -17.00 -3.65
C SER A 96 16.29 -17.78 -3.47
N HIS A 97 16.25 -19.09 -3.24
CA HIS A 97 17.48 -19.79 -2.80
C HIS A 97 18.22 -20.55 -3.87
N MET A 98 17.58 -21.27 -4.73
CA MET A 98 18.22 -22.05 -5.81
C MET A 98 17.25 -22.45 -6.91
N GLY A 99 16.03 -21.94 -6.85
CA GLY A 99 14.99 -22.35 -7.73
C GLY A 99 15.11 -21.77 -9.11
N VAL A 100 14.44 -22.40 -9.98
CA VAL A 100 14.19 -21.92 -11.32
C VAL A 100 12.88 -21.18 -11.32
N LEU A 101 12.81 -20.07 -12.05
CA LEU A 101 11.57 -19.42 -12.32
C LEU A 101 10.62 -20.38 -13.03
N THR A 102 9.42 -20.59 -12.51
CA THR A 102 8.38 -21.39 -13.14
C THR A 102 7.22 -20.52 -13.55
N ALA A 103 6.54 -20.88 -14.64
CA ALA A 103 5.35 -20.22 -15.11
C ALA A 103 4.24 -21.22 -15.39
N ALA A 104 3.01 -20.83 -15.10
CA ALA A 104 1.81 -21.60 -15.44
C ALA A 104 0.71 -20.69 -16.00
N VAL A 105 -0.01 -21.16 -17.00
CA VAL A 105 -1.20 -20.48 -17.47
C VAL A 105 -2.34 -20.79 -16.52
N LEU A 106 -3.05 -19.75 -16.09
CA LEU A 106 -4.26 -19.89 -15.30
C LEU A 106 -5.45 -20.18 -16.21
N GLY A 107 -6.23 -21.18 -15.87
CA GLY A 107 -7.51 -21.45 -16.53
C GLY A 107 -8.52 -20.31 -16.29
N SER A 108 -9.63 -20.37 -17.00
CA SER A 108 -10.72 -19.36 -16.90
C SER A 108 -11.28 -19.17 -15.47
N THR A 109 -11.03 -20.09 -14.57
CA THR A 109 -11.43 -20.03 -13.15
C THR A 109 -10.26 -19.68 -12.22
N GLY A 110 -9.10 -19.27 -12.74
CA GLY A 110 -7.90 -18.97 -11.98
C GLY A 110 -7.15 -20.19 -11.43
N VAL A 111 -7.50 -21.40 -11.90
CA VAL A 111 -6.79 -22.62 -11.53
C VAL A 111 -5.52 -22.73 -12.37
N PRO A 112 -4.34 -22.87 -11.73
CA PRO A 112 -3.10 -23.04 -12.47
C PRO A 112 -3.07 -24.35 -13.28
N GLY A 113 -2.58 -24.26 -14.51
CA GLY A 113 -2.22 -25.43 -15.32
C GLY A 113 -0.87 -26.04 -14.88
N ALA A 114 -0.32 -26.91 -15.72
CA ALA A 114 1.01 -27.47 -15.47
C ALA A 114 2.08 -26.36 -15.52
N GLY A 115 2.90 -26.26 -14.48
CA GLY A 115 4.02 -25.33 -14.42
C GLY A 115 5.12 -25.74 -15.41
N GLN A 116 5.75 -24.76 -16.02
CA GLN A 116 6.91 -24.94 -16.91
C GLN A 116 8.06 -24.10 -16.41
N VAL A 117 9.28 -24.63 -16.50
CA VAL A 117 10.48 -23.86 -16.19
C VAL A 117 10.65 -22.75 -17.21
N VAL A 118 10.78 -21.52 -16.73
CA VAL A 118 11.10 -20.36 -17.57
C VAL A 118 12.59 -20.40 -17.90
N THR A 119 12.91 -20.35 -19.17
CA THR A 119 14.28 -20.29 -19.63
C THR A 119 14.56 -18.95 -20.30
N SER A 120 15.78 -18.46 -20.11
CA SER A 120 16.30 -17.32 -20.86
C SER A 120 17.24 -17.80 -21.96
N ASP A 121 17.64 -16.89 -22.84
CA ASP A 121 18.71 -17.10 -23.82
C ASP A 121 20.08 -17.40 -23.17
N GLN A 122 20.18 -17.20 -21.85
CA GLN A 122 21.37 -17.49 -21.04
C GLN A 122 21.18 -18.72 -20.12
N GLY A 123 20.14 -19.51 -20.33
CA GLY A 123 19.78 -20.66 -19.52
C GLY A 123 18.73 -20.38 -18.46
N ALA A 124 18.60 -21.27 -17.48
CA ALA A 124 17.67 -21.09 -16.38
C ALA A 124 18.13 -19.97 -15.44
N LEU A 125 17.19 -19.12 -15.03
CA LEU A 125 17.45 -18.08 -14.03
C LEU A 125 17.49 -18.71 -12.64
N GLN A 126 18.57 -18.48 -11.92
CA GLN A 126 18.78 -19.00 -10.57
C GLN A 126 18.89 -17.84 -9.57
N GLY A 127 18.39 -18.05 -8.34
CA GLY A 127 18.48 -17.06 -7.27
C GLY A 127 17.76 -15.77 -7.60
N VAL A 128 16.58 -15.86 -8.20
CA VAL A 128 15.73 -14.69 -8.49
C VAL A 128 15.21 -14.12 -7.17
N GLU A 129 15.46 -12.84 -6.96
CA GLU A 129 14.95 -12.07 -5.82
C GLU A 129 13.67 -11.31 -6.21
N THR A 130 13.69 -10.61 -7.34
CA THR A 130 12.54 -9.90 -7.85
C THR A 130 12.28 -10.24 -9.31
N PHE A 131 11.02 -10.24 -9.69
CA PHE A 131 10.59 -10.43 -11.07
C PHE A 131 9.40 -9.49 -11.34
N THR A 132 9.62 -8.43 -12.11
CA THR A 132 8.59 -7.44 -12.39
C THR A 132 8.31 -7.36 -13.88
N MET A 133 7.04 -7.49 -14.24
CA MET A 133 6.58 -7.32 -15.62
C MET A 133 6.45 -5.84 -15.95
N LEU A 134 6.95 -5.47 -17.12
CA LEU A 134 6.78 -4.14 -17.71
C LEU A 134 5.98 -4.33 -19.01
N GLY A 135 4.74 -3.85 -19.02
CA GLY A 135 3.92 -3.83 -20.24
C GLY A 135 4.26 -2.61 -21.10
N GLY A 136 3.96 -2.65 -22.39
CA GLY A 136 4.13 -1.46 -23.22
C GLY A 136 4.08 -1.68 -24.73
N ALA A 137 4.24 -0.60 -25.49
CA ALA A 137 4.12 -0.59 -26.93
C ALA A 137 5.15 -1.46 -27.68
N GLY A 138 6.25 -1.86 -27.02
CA GLY A 138 7.30 -2.75 -27.57
C GLY A 138 7.09 -4.23 -27.28
N GLY A 139 5.99 -4.61 -26.63
CA GLY A 139 5.75 -5.94 -26.08
C GLY A 139 6.07 -6.01 -24.59
N ASP A 140 5.84 -7.19 -24.01
CA ASP A 140 6.09 -7.41 -22.59
C ASP A 140 7.60 -7.56 -22.32
N HIS A 141 8.07 -6.86 -21.31
CA HIS A 141 9.42 -7.01 -20.77
C HIS A 141 9.35 -7.46 -19.31
N ALA A 142 10.45 -8.01 -18.81
CA ALA A 142 10.61 -8.35 -17.40
C ALA A 142 11.93 -7.80 -16.87
N ALA A 143 11.90 -7.25 -15.67
CA ALA A 143 13.06 -6.91 -14.88
C ALA A 143 13.29 -8.01 -13.84
N VAL A 144 14.52 -8.48 -13.71
CA VAL A 144 14.89 -9.59 -12.82
C VAL A 144 16.13 -9.21 -12.02
N SER A 145 16.03 -9.27 -10.70
CA SER A 145 17.20 -9.24 -9.81
C SER A 145 17.54 -10.65 -9.31
N GLN A 146 18.77 -10.82 -8.90
CA GLN A 146 19.27 -12.11 -8.40
C GLN A 146 20.14 -11.87 -7.16
N TRP A 147 19.97 -12.67 -6.11
CA TRP A 147 20.56 -12.47 -4.78
C TRP A 147 22.08 -12.33 -4.74
N ASN A 148 22.79 -12.90 -5.70
CA ASN A 148 24.26 -12.89 -5.78
C ASN A 148 24.81 -11.98 -6.88
N MET A 149 23.96 -11.16 -7.49
CA MET A 149 24.34 -10.25 -8.58
C MET A 149 23.85 -8.84 -8.28
N PRO A 150 24.74 -7.86 -8.14
CA PRO A 150 24.33 -6.46 -8.07
C PRO A 150 23.69 -6.02 -9.39
N GLY A 151 22.66 -5.19 -9.29
CA GLY A 151 21.90 -4.70 -10.44
C GLY A 151 20.76 -5.62 -10.87
N LEU A 152 20.26 -5.40 -12.07
CA LEU A 152 19.14 -6.11 -12.67
C LEU A 152 19.43 -6.48 -14.12
N ARG A 153 18.72 -7.50 -14.61
CA ARG A 153 18.65 -7.84 -16.04
C ARG A 153 17.26 -7.54 -16.57
N LEU A 154 17.21 -7.02 -17.77
CA LEU A 154 15.96 -6.84 -18.50
C LEU A 154 15.86 -7.85 -19.63
N PHE A 155 14.65 -8.36 -19.81
CA PHE A 155 14.32 -9.35 -20.81
C PHE A 155 13.08 -8.95 -21.58
N GLN A 156 13.03 -9.27 -22.84
CA GLN A 156 11.79 -9.35 -23.61
C GLN A 156 11.11 -10.68 -23.30
N VAL A 157 9.81 -10.66 -23.04
CA VAL A 157 9.00 -11.85 -22.76
C VAL A 157 8.17 -12.18 -23.99
N ASN A 158 8.31 -13.39 -24.50
CA ASN A 158 7.46 -13.84 -25.63
C ASN A 158 6.11 -14.36 -25.13
N GLY A 159 5.18 -14.64 -26.06
CA GLY A 159 3.85 -15.16 -25.74
C GLY A 159 3.83 -16.51 -25.03
N GLU A 160 4.94 -17.28 -25.05
CA GLU A 160 5.11 -18.54 -24.34
C GLU A 160 5.79 -18.37 -22.97
N GLY A 161 6.24 -17.14 -22.65
CA GLY A 161 6.91 -16.81 -21.40
C GLY A 161 8.43 -17.06 -21.41
N ALA A 162 9.04 -17.34 -22.56
CA ALA A 162 10.49 -17.42 -22.67
C ALA A 162 11.11 -16.01 -22.71
N LEU A 163 12.29 -15.87 -22.11
CA LEU A 163 12.97 -14.61 -21.88
C LEU A 163 14.16 -14.44 -22.81
N THR A 164 14.27 -13.28 -23.46
CA THR A 164 15.44 -12.88 -24.26
C THR A 164 16.05 -11.62 -23.68
N SER A 165 17.32 -11.65 -23.33
CA SER A 165 18.01 -10.51 -22.69
C SER A 165 18.01 -9.27 -23.59
N THR A 166 17.63 -8.14 -23.05
CA THR A 166 17.60 -6.84 -23.75
C THR A 166 18.60 -5.86 -23.15
N ASP A 167 18.78 -5.87 -21.82
CA ASP A 167 19.71 -4.95 -21.15
C ASP A 167 20.16 -5.53 -19.79
N GLN A 168 21.19 -4.89 -19.23
CA GLN A 168 21.70 -5.15 -17.88
C GLN A 168 21.99 -3.83 -17.18
N ILE A 169 21.29 -3.59 -16.09
CA ILE A 169 21.56 -2.48 -15.17
C ILE A 169 22.67 -2.94 -14.21
N THR A 170 23.71 -2.14 -14.11
CA THR A 170 24.81 -2.36 -13.17
C THR A 170 24.81 -1.31 -12.09
N ASP A 171 25.28 -1.70 -10.93
CA ASP A 171 25.44 -0.78 -9.79
C ASP A 171 26.40 0.38 -10.09
N SER A 172 26.10 1.55 -9.51
CA SER A 172 26.90 2.77 -9.69
C SER A 172 26.65 3.77 -8.56
N ASP A 173 27.56 4.72 -8.37
CA ASP A 173 27.44 5.80 -7.38
C ASP A 173 26.17 6.68 -7.52
N LYS A 174 25.39 6.50 -8.58
CA LYS A 174 24.18 7.28 -8.87
C LYS A 174 22.89 6.46 -8.83
N ALA A 175 22.98 5.18 -8.57
CA ALA A 175 21.86 4.27 -8.62
C ALA A 175 21.94 3.26 -7.49
N TYR A 176 20.90 3.14 -6.71
CA TYR A 176 20.80 2.22 -5.59
C TYR A 176 20.31 0.86 -6.08
N VAL A 177 21.24 -0.03 -6.47
CA VAL A 177 20.94 -1.37 -6.99
C VAL A 177 21.95 -2.44 -6.57
N ALA A 178 22.77 -2.17 -5.54
CA ALA A 178 23.76 -3.14 -5.04
C ALA A 178 23.10 -4.43 -4.53
N THR A 179 21.97 -4.32 -3.84
CA THR A 179 21.12 -5.44 -3.41
C THR A 179 19.68 -5.03 -3.59
N VAL A 180 19.07 -5.47 -4.68
CA VAL A 180 17.68 -5.10 -5.00
C VAL A 180 16.75 -5.96 -4.16
N SER A 181 15.98 -5.31 -3.29
CA SER A 181 15.02 -5.97 -2.40
C SER A 181 13.62 -6.05 -2.99
N ASP A 182 13.23 -5.05 -3.80
CA ASP A 182 11.95 -5.07 -4.49
C ASP A 182 11.98 -4.20 -5.74
N THR A 183 11.03 -4.45 -6.64
CA THR A 183 10.88 -3.72 -7.91
C THR A 183 9.42 -3.54 -8.28
N ALA A 184 9.08 -2.37 -8.83
CA ALA A 184 7.76 -2.10 -9.35
C ALA A 184 7.84 -1.41 -10.72
N SER A 185 6.80 -1.56 -11.54
CA SER A 185 6.70 -0.88 -12.82
C SER A 185 5.53 0.11 -12.83
N VAL A 186 5.71 1.20 -13.55
CA VAL A 186 4.65 2.18 -13.80
C VAL A 186 4.75 2.72 -15.22
N THR A 187 3.61 2.98 -15.84
CA THR A 187 3.55 3.64 -17.16
C THR A 187 2.97 5.04 -17.00
N LEU A 188 3.77 6.06 -17.29
CA LEU A 188 3.41 7.47 -17.19
C LEU A 188 3.50 8.10 -18.57
N ASN A 189 2.41 8.71 -19.03
CA ASN A 189 2.34 9.33 -20.36
C ASN A 189 2.84 8.44 -21.52
N GLY A 190 2.64 7.11 -21.39
CA GLY A 190 3.08 6.13 -22.41
C GLY A 190 4.55 5.73 -22.32
N GLN A 191 5.32 6.27 -21.37
CA GLN A 191 6.68 5.86 -21.04
C GLN A 191 6.66 4.88 -19.87
N ASN A 192 7.34 3.74 -20.02
CA ASN A 192 7.52 2.78 -18.94
C ASN A 192 8.68 3.19 -18.04
N TYR A 193 8.44 3.10 -16.74
CA TYR A 193 9.44 3.27 -15.71
C TYR A 193 9.52 2.03 -14.83
N LEU A 194 10.74 1.70 -14.44
CA LEU A 194 11.06 0.66 -13.47
C LEU A 194 11.58 1.34 -12.20
N LEU A 195 10.91 1.11 -11.09
CA LEU A 195 11.35 1.51 -9.75
C LEU A 195 12.06 0.33 -9.09
N THR A 196 13.16 0.58 -8.42
CA THR A 196 13.96 -0.43 -7.71
C THR A 196 14.29 0.04 -6.30
N LEU A 197 14.20 -0.86 -5.33
CA LEU A 197 14.69 -0.62 -3.96
C LEU A 197 16.00 -1.34 -3.73
N SER A 198 16.92 -0.71 -3.00
CA SER A 198 18.14 -1.35 -2.52
C SER A 198 18.16 -1.42 -0.99
N ALA A 199 18.09 -2.63 -0.45
CA ALA A 199 18.16 -2.85 1.00
C ALA A 199 19.52 -2.49 1.59
N LEU A 200 20.60 -2.66 0.83
CA LEU A 200 21.97 -2.37 1.28
C LEU A 200 22.27 -0.88 1.26
N GLU A 201 21.79 -0.17 0.24
CA GLU A 201 22.12 1.24 0.02
C GLU A 201 21.07 2.21 0.56
N ASN A 202 19.94 1.66 1.03
CA ASN A 202 18.84 2.44 1.61
C ASN A 202 18.32 3.51 0.66
N GLY A 203 17.93 3.10 -0.56
CA GLY A 203 17.46 4.02 -1.57
C GLY A 203 16.50 3.41 -2.58
N ILE A 204 15.86 4.29 -3.34
CA ILE A 204 15.00 3.97 -4.48
C ILE A 204 15.60 4.58 -5.74
N THR A 205 15.54 3.84 -6.86
CA THR A 205 15.98 4.33 -8.18
C THR A 205 14.89 4.15 -9.20
N CYS A 206 14.72 5.13 -10.08
CA CYS A 206 13.81 5.12 -11.20
C CYS A 206 14.57 5.05 -12.53
N TYR A 207 14.21 4.08 -13.36
CA TYR A 207 14.75 3.91 -14.71
C TYR A 207 13.64 4.10 -15.75
N ALA A 208 13.90 4.89 -16.79
CA ALA A 208 13.06 4.91 -17.98
C ALA A 208 13.41 3.69 -18.86
N VAL A 209 12.41 2.89 -19.25
CA VAL A 209 12.59 1.69 -20.07
C VAL A 209 11.95 1.93 -21.44
N ASP A 210 12.74 1.85 -22.50
CA ASP A 210 12.28 2.06 -23.86
C ASP A 210 11.58 0.83 -24.47
N ALA A 211 11.01 0.98 -25.66
CA ALA A 211 10.30 -0.09 -26.38
C ALA A 211 11.18 -1.29 -26.77
N ALA A 212 12.50 -1.15 -26.71
CA ALA A 212 13.45 -2.23 -26.93
C ALA A 212 13.85 -2.94 -25.61
N GLY A 213 13.30 -2.52 -24.49
CA GLY A 213 13.61 -3.04 -23.15
C GLY A 213 14.96 -2.57 -22.63
N LYS A 214 15.43 -1.39 -23.10
CA LYS A 214 16.66 -0.79 -22.59
C LYS A 214 16.35 0.23 -21.51
N ALA A 215 17.03 0.12 -20.36
CA ALA A 215 16.87 0.99 -19.22
C ALA A 215 17.87 2.17 -19.27
N THR A 216 17.38 3.34 -18.86
CA THR A 216 18.21 4.53 -18.65
C THR A 216 17.90 5.10 -17.29
N LEU A 217 18.94 5.34 -16.48
CA LEU A 217 18.78 5.99 -15.18
C LEU A 217 18.06 7.33 -15.35
N ASN A 218 16.97 7.51 -14.64
CA ASN A 218 16.16 8.72 -14.69
C ASN A 218 16.34 9.57 -13.43
N ASP A 219 16.14 8.95 -12.26
CA ASP A 219 16.25 9.64 -10.96
C ASP A 219 16.54 8.64 -9.84
N SER A 220 16.98 9.13 -8.68
CA SER A 220 17.18 8.30 -7.49
C SER A 220 17.05 9.13 -6.22
N LEU A 221 16.53 8.54 -5.15
CA LEU A 221 16.48 9.11 -3.80
C LEU A 221 17.11 8.17 -2.79
N GLY A 222 17.90 8.72 -1.89
CA GLY A 222 18.52 8.02 -0.78
C GLY A 222 18.62 8.88 0.47
N THR A 223 19.42 8.44 1.41
CA THR A 223 19.61 9.14 2.68
C THR A 223 20.13 10.59 2.53
N HIS A 224 20.84 10.88 1.43
CA HIS A 224 21.29 12.24 1.12
C HIS A 224 20.16 13.16 0.66
N ASP A 225 19.07 12.58 0.19
CA ASP A 225 17.89 13.30 -0.31
C ASP A 225 16.75 13.29 0.72
N MET A 226 17.10 13.11 1.99
CA MET A 226 16.18 13.05 3.14
C MET A 226 15.29 11.79 3.19
N LEU A 227 15.49 10.81 2.34
CA LEU A 227 14.79 9.52 2.45
C LEU A 227 15.39 8.73 3.63
N ALA A 228 14.76 8.84 4.80
CA ALA A 228 15.28 8.26 6.05
C ALA A 228 14.81 6.80 6.21
N VAL A 229 15.22 5.93 5.30
CA VAL A 229 14.92 4.49 5.30
C VAL A 229 16.13 3.67 5.74
N ALA A 230 15.87 2.52 6.38
CA ALA A 230 16.88 1.51 6.67
C ALA A 230 16.31 0.13 6.33
N GLY A 231 17.01 -0.59 5.46
CA GLY A 231 16.56 -1.88 4.96
C GLY A 231 15.19 -1.83 4.28
N PRO A 232 15.00 -1.02 3.22
CA PRO A 232 13.76 -1.02 2.47
C PRO A 232 13.53 -2.42 1.85
N ALA A 233 12.30 -2.94 2.05
CA ALA A 233 12.00 -4.35 1.79
C ALA A 233 10.84 -4.56 0.81
N ALA A 234 9.83 -3.68 0.81
CA ALA A 234 8.67 -3.80 -0.07
C ALA A 234 8.30 -2.45 -0.69
N LEU A 235 7.78 -2.50 -1.92
CA LEU A 235 7.43 -1.36 -2.75
C LEU A 235 6.05 -1.54 -3.38
N GLN A 236 5.14 -0.61 -3.11
CA GLN A 236 3.81 -0.59 -3.72
C GLN A 236 3.62 0.71 -4.52
N VAL A 237 3.16 0.60 -5.76
CA VAL A 237 2.84 1.76 -6.60
C VAL A 237 1.34 1.98 -6.63
N ILE A 238 0.90 3.19 -6.33
CA ILE A 238 -0.51 3.58 -6.21
C ILE A 238 -0.73 4.86 -7.03
N ALA A 239 -1.83 4.89 -7.79
CA ALA A 239 -2.30 6.12 -8.43
C ALA A 239 -3.40 6.76 -7.57
N GLU A 240 -3.20 8.00 -7.15
CA GLU A 240 -4.12 8.78 -6.32
C GLU A 240 -4.38 10.13 -6.98
N ALA A 241 -5.66 10.47 -7.23
CA ALA A 241 -6.07 11.74 -7.86
C ALA A 241 -5.26 12.11 -9.14
N GLY A 242 -4.86 11.11 -9.93
CA GLY A 242 -4.05 11.29 -11.14
C GLY A 242 -2.56 11.50 -10.89
N VAL A 243 -2.11 11.40 -9.66
CA VAL A 243 -0.69 11.41 -9.25
C VAL A 243 -0.24 9.98 -8.94
N THR A 244 0.99 9.65 -9.24
CA THR A 244 1.56 8.34 -8.90
C THR A 244 2.44 8.44 -7.67
N TYR A 245 2.24 7.53 -6.73
CA TYR A 245 3.01 7.38 -5.52
C TYR A 245 3.63 5.99 -5.43
N ALA A 246 4.84 5.93 -4.91
CA ALA A 246 5.54 4.72 -4.51
C ALA A 246 5.61 4.68 -2.99
N VAL A 247 4.98 3.70 -2.36
CA VAL A 247 5.03 3.49 -0.91
C VAL A 247 6.09 2.44 -0.61
N ILE A 248 6.98 2.74 0.32
CA ILE A 248 8.14 1.92 0.68
C ILE A 248 7.99 1.45 2.12
N ALA A 249 8.01 0.14 2.36
CA ALA A 249 8.16 -0.42 3.69
C ALA A 249 9.62 -0.69 4.01
N SER A 250 10.04 -0.33 5.21
CA SER A 250 11.45 -0.43 5.64
C SER A 250 11.58 -1.14 6.98
N THR A 251 12.26 -2.29 6.97
CA THR A 251 12.39 -3.15 8.17
C THR A 251 13.24 -2.53 9.26
N GLY A 252 14.37 -1.94 8.91
CA GLY A 252 15.33 -1.42 9.88
C GLY A 252 14.90 -0.10 10.54
N SER A 253 14.13 0.72 9.83
CA SER A 253 13.54 1.95 10.36
C SER A 253 12.14 1.79 10.92
N SER A 254 11.49 0.64 10.70
CA SER A 254 10.07 0.40 11.05
C SER A 254 9.21 1.56 10.52
N SER A 255 9.31 1.85 9.22
CA SER A 255 8.66 3.01 8.62
C SER A 255 8.04 2.70 7.27
N LEU A 256 7.02 3.50 6.93
CA LEU A 256 6.46 3.63 5.60
C LEU A 256 6.85 4.99 5.05
N SER A 257 7.44 5.04 3.86
CA SER A 257 7.79 6.30 3.19
C SER A 257 7.01 6.41 1.90
N VAL A 258 6.51 7.60 1.59
CA VAL A 258 5.77 7.88 0.35
C VAL A 258 6.61 8.75 -0.56
N VAL A 259 6.81 8.29 -1.78
CA VAL A 259 7.57 8.98 -2.81
C VAL A 259 6.64 9.25 -3.98
N ARG A 260 6.38 10.51 -4.28
CA ARG A 260 5.66 10.90 -5.49
C ARG A 260 6.55 10.69 -6.72
N VAL A 261 6.00 10.04 -7.73
CA VAL A 261 6.63 9.87 -9.05
C VAL A 261 5.90 10.79 -10.04
N ASN A 262 6.58 11.82 -10.52
CA ASN A 262 5.95 12.74 -11.48
C ASN A 262 5.89 12.13 -12.89
N ASP A 263 5.21 12.80 -13.81
CA ASP A 263 5.02 12.38 -15.20
C ASP A 263 6.31 12.13 -16.01
N MET A 264 7.43 12.61 -15.50
CA MET A 264 8.76 12.42 -16.09
C MET A 264 9.59 11.36 -15.31
N GLY A 265 8.98 10.67 -14.35
CA GLY A 265 9.66 9.67 -13.52
C GLY A 265 10.62 10.26 -12.48
N CYS A 266 10.54 11.56 -12.16
CA CYS A 266 11.31 12.15 -11.07
C CYS A 266 10.66 11.85 -9.73
N LEU A 267 11.48 11.65 -8.72
CA LEU A 267 11.11 11.16 -7.39
C LEU A 267 11.11 12.30 -6.36
N PHE A 268 10.07 12.39 -5.54
CA PHE A 268 9.94 13.39 -4.48
C PHE A 268 9.38 12.74 -3.22
N LEU A 269 10.12 12.80 -2.11
CA LEU A 269 9.60 12.35 -0.81
C LEU A 269 8.44 13.28 -0.40
N THR A 270 7.28 12.70 -0.07
CA THR A 270 6.11 13.45 0.40
C THR A 270 5.80 13.16 1.86
N ASP A 271 6.02 11.93 2.32
CA ASP A 271 5.71 11.56 3.71
C ASP A 271 6.59 10.44 4.23
N GLN A 272 6.68 10.33 5.55
CA GLN A 272 7.28 9.21 6.26
C GLN A 272 6.59 8.99 7.60
N VAL A 273 5.93 7.85 7.75
CA VAL A 273 5.30 7.39 8.98
C VAL A 273 6.18 6.34 9.64
N VAL A 274 6.52 6.54 10.90
CA VAL A 274 7.28 5.58 11.71
C VAL A 274 6.33 4.84 12.63
N ASP A 275 6.53 3.54 12.78
CA ASP A 275 5.73 2.71 13.68
C ASP A 275 5.79 3.23 15.12
N ASP A 276 4.66 3.19 15.81
CA ASP A 276 4.51 3.63 17.18
C ASP A 276 3.61 2.67 17.98
N ARG A 277 3.03 3.12 19.08
CA ARG A 277 2.16 2.28 19.92
C ARG A 277 0.75 2.09 19.37
N GLU A 278 0.33 2.93 18.45
CA GLU A 278 -1.01 2.92 17.86
C GLU A 278 -1.04 2.16 16.54
N THR A 279 0.13 1.95 15.94
CA THR A 279 0.32 1.20 14.69
C THR A 279 0.81 -0.22 14.94
N ARG A 280 0.88 -1.06 13.89
CA ARG A 280 1.27 -2.48 13.97
C ARG A 280 2.05 -2.89 12.73
N PHE A 281 3.17 -2.19 12.47
CA PHE A 281 4.08 -2.52 11.38
C PHE A 281 5.56 -2.43 11.78
N GLU A 282 5.87 -2.70 13.04
CA GLU A 282 7.26 -2.80 13.50
C GLU A 282 8.05 -3.78 12.64
N HIS A 283 9.24 -3.38 12.15
CA HIS A 283 10.07 -4.16 11.22
C HIS A 283 9.32 -4.64 9.97
N THR A 284 8.46 -3.81 9.41
CA THR A 284 7.64 -4.18 8.26
C THR A 284 8.48 -4.56 7.04
N ALA A 285 8.07 -5.66 6.39
CA ALA A 285 8.64 -6.14 5.13
C ALA A 285 7.53 -6.43 4.09
N VAL A 286 6.28 -6.15 4.44
CA VAL A 286 5.12 -6.48 3.59
C VAL A 286 4.22 -5.26 3.43
N LEU A 287 3.77 -5.07 2.20
CA LEU A 287 2.82 -4.03 1.79
C LEU A 287 1.82 -4.61 0.82
N ASP A 288 0.60 -4.16 0.91
CA ASP A 288 -0.39 -4.26 -0.15
C ASP A 288 -1.28 -3.02 -0.13
N SER A 289 -2.09 -2.85 -1.17
CA SER A 289 -2.99 -1.71 -1.29
C SER A 289 -4.34 -2.11 -1.86
N PHE A 290 -5.36 -1.35 -1.55
CA PHE A 290 -6.67 -1.51 -2.15
C PHE A 290 -7.35 -0.16 -2.36
N THR A 291 -8.27 -0.12 -3.31
CA THR A 291 -9.13 1.05 -3.54
C THR A 291 -10.57 0.70 -3.18
N ALA A 292 -11.23 1.60 -2.47
CA ALA A 292 -12.65 1.48 -2.13
C ALA A 292 -13.31 2.87 -2.17
N ASN A 293 -14.43 2.99 -2.88
CA ASN A 293 -15.19 4.23 -3.07
C ASN A 293 -14.35 5.42 -3.61
N GLY A 294 -13.31 5.14 -4.41
CA GLY A 294 -12.40 6.14 -4.96
C GLY A 294 -11.21 6.47 -4.06
N ARG A 295 -11.19 6.00 -2.81
CA ARG A 295 -10.14 6.24 -1.81
C ARG A 295 -9.12 5.10 -1.83
N ASN A 296 -7.84 5.41 -1.69
CA ASN A 296 -6.75 4.43 -1.72
C ASN A 296 -6.19 4.17 -0.32
N PHE A 297 -5.96 2.90 -0.04
CA PHE A 297 -5.48 2.43 1.25
C PHE A 297 -4.24 1.58 1.09
N VAL A 298 -3.31 1.77 2.00
CA VAL A 298 -2.10 0.96 2.18
C VAL A 298 -2.29 0.09 3.41
N VAL A 299 -1.94 -1.17 3.29
CA VAL A 299 -1.96 -2.14 4.39
C VAL A 299 -0.55 -2.61 4.66
N SER A 300 -0.15 -2.56 5.91
CA SER A 300 1.17 -3.02 6.34
C SER A 300 1.07 -3.79 7.65
N ALA A 301 2.01 -4.70 7.85
CA ALA A 301 2.14 -5.51 9.05
C ALA A 301 3.61 -5.81 9.32
N GLY A 302 3.93 -6.12 10.58
CA GLY A 302 5.31 -6.33 11.00
C GLY A 302 5.46 -7.43 12.04
N THR A 303 6.31 -7.19 13.04
CA THR A 303 6.62 -8.14 14.12
C THR A 303 5.78 -7.95 15.37
N ASP A 304 4.96 -6.94 15.44
CA ASP A 304 4.17 -6.52 16.60
C ASP A 304 2.72 -7.02 16.61
N ALA A 305 2.50 -8.15 15.96
CA ALA A 305 1.27 -8.96 16.01
C ALA A 305 -0.01 -8.21 15.63
N GLY A 306 0.00 -7.55 14.49
CA GLY A 306 -1.18 -6.86 13.95
C GLY A 306 -1.01 -6.38 12.53
N VAL A 307 -1.99 -5.64 12.07
CA VAL A 307 -1.98 -4.92 10.78
C VAL A 307 -2.39 -3.48 11.00
N THR A 308 -1.82 -2.57 10.24
CA THR A 308 -2.27 -1.18 10.13
C THR A 308 -2.74 -0.91 8.71
N ILE A 309 -3.86 -0.23 8.60
CA ILE A 309 -4.40 0.29 7.35
C ILE A 309 -4.28 1.81 7.43
N LEU A 310 -3.60 2.38 6.44
CA LEU A 310 -3.45 3.81 6.29
C LEU A 310 -4.13 4.24 4.99
N GLU A 311 -4.75 5.39 4.99
CA GLU A 311 -5.26 6.00 3.78
C GLU A 311 -4.19 6.86 3.13
N LEU A 312 -3.98 6.68 1.82
CA LEU A 312 -3.11 7.55 1.04
C LEU A 312 -3.93 8.75 0.57
N LEU A 313 -3.55 9.91 1.03
CA LEU A 313 -4.21 11.16 0.71
C LEU A 313 -3.72 11.74 -0.63
N PRO A 314 -4.52 12.60 -1.30
CA PRO A 314 -4.17 13.23 -2.58
C PRO A 314 -2.85 14.01 -2.60
N ASP A 315 -2.38 14.51 -1.46
CA ASP A 315 -1.09 15.21 -1.33
C ASP A 315 0.10 14.28 -1.07
N GLY A 316 -0.16 12.98 -0.93
CA GLY A 316 0.83 11.95 -0.70
C GLY A 316 1.19 11.72 0.76
N HIS A 317 0.36 12.17 1.71
CA HIS A 317 0.48 11.80 3.12
C HIS A 317 -0.27 10.50 3.41
N LEU A 318 0.20 9.76 4.41
CA LEU A 318 -0.47 8.57 4.94
C LEU A 318 -1.18 8.92 6.24
N GLN A 319 -2.50 8.77 6.24
CA GLN A 319 -3.31 8.93 7.44
C GLN A 319 -3.71 7.57 8.00
N GLN A 320 -3.43 7.32 9.28
CA GLN A 320 -3.88 6.09 9.93
C GLN A 320 -5.42 6.00 9.89
N PHE A 321 -5.91 4.90 9.33
CA PHE A 321 -7.33 4.66 9.15
C PHE A 321 -7.87 3.60 10.12
N ALA A 322 -7.16 2.47 10.25
CA ALA A 322 -7.55 1.39 11.14
C ALA A 322 -6.33 0.54 11.56
N THR A 323 -6.39 0.00 12.76
CA THR A 323 -5.40 -0.96 13.28
C THR A 323 -6.11 -2.18 13.85
N GLY A 324 -5.59 -3.36 13.54
CA GLY A 324 -6.08 -4.63 14.07
C GLY A 324 -4.96 -5.42 14.71
N VAL A 325 -5.25 -6.00 15.87
CA VAL A 325 -4.32 -6.87 16.61
C VAL A 325 -4.69 -8.32 16.39
N PHE A 326 -3.71 -9.18 16.14
CA PHE A 326 -3.92 -10.62 16.09
C PHE A 326 -4.24 -11.16 17.49
N GLU A 327 -5.12 -12.17 17.57
CA GLU A 327 -5.42 -12.78 18.87
C GLU A 327 -4.16 -13.41 19.48
N THR A 328 -3.94 -13.14 20.77
CA THR A 328 -2.87 -13.76 21.56
C THR A 328 -3.08 -15.27 21.61
N GLY A 329 -2.20 -16.02 20.98
CA GLY A 329 -2.27 -17.49 20.88
C GLY A 329 -2.25 -18.02 19.46
N ALA A 330 -2.40 -17.18 18.45
CA ALA A 330 -2.26 -17.58 17.05
C ALA A 330 -0.78 -17.78 16.63
N GLY A 331 0.19 -17.40 17.49
CA GLY A 331 1.60 -17.69 17.28
C GLY A 331 2.28 -16.87 16.19
N MET A 332 1.62 -15.83 15.66
CA MET A 332 2.20 -14.98 14.62
C MET A 332 3.30 -14.08 15.19
N ALA A 333 4.54 -14.35 14.80
CA ALA A 333 5.71 -13.64 15.31
C ALA A 333 6.20 -12.54 14.36
N ALA A 334 6.15 -12.77 13.05
CA ALA A 334 6.53 -11.80 12.03
C ALA A 334 5.71 -12.08 10.79
N VAL A 335 5.03 -11.09 10.28
CA VAL A 335 4.27 -11.22 9.04
C VAL A 335 5.23 -11.26 7.87
N THR A 336 5.09 -12.29 7.03
CA THR A 336 5.95 -12.54 5.88
C THR A 336 5.21 -12.53 4.55
N GLY A 337 3.87 -12.53 4.59
CA GLY A 337 3.02 -12.39 3.42
C GLY A 337 1.74 -11.67 3.79
N LEU A 338 1.32 -10.74 2.95
CA LEU A 338 0.13 -9.94 3.12
C LEU A 338 -0.55 -9.77 1.77
N GLU A 339 -1.89 -9.89 1.76
CA GLU A 339 -2.70 -9.70 0.55
C GLU A 339 -4.09 -9.20 0.93
N VAL A 340 -4.65 -8.28 0.16
CA VAL A 340 -5.96 -7.69 0.42
C VAL A 340 -6.95 -8.00 -0.69
N ALA A 341 -8.14 -8.45 -0.31
CA ALA A 341 -9.25 -8.65 -1.23
C ALA A 341 -10.44 -7.77 -0.83
N VAL A 342 -10.94 -6.96 -1.75
CA VAL A 342 -12.17 -6.20 -1.56
C VAL A 342 -13.34 -6.92 -2.22
N ASN A 343 -14.40 -7.17 -1.44
CA ASN A 343 -15.63 -7.77 -1.92
C ASN A 343 -16.84 -7.01 -1.39
N GLY A 344 -17.47 -6.24 -2.26
CA GLY A 344 -18.59 -5.36 -1.91
C GLY A 344 -18.20 -4.36 -0.84
N THR A 345 -18.80 -4.50 0.35
CA THR A 345 -18.53 -3.62 1.51
C THR A 345 -17.58 -4.21 2.53
N THR A 346 -16.70 -5.11 2.12
CA THR A 346 -15.72 -5.72 3.02
C THR A 346 -14.34 -5.75 2.36
N ALA A 347 -13.34 -5.23 3.04
CA ALA A 347 -11.93 -5.50 2.75
C ALA A 347 -11.46 -6.65 3.65
N SER A 348 -10.88 -7.68 3.05
CA SER A 348 -10.34 -8.85 3.73
C SER A 348 -8.83 -8.87 3.58
N VAL A 349 -8.13 -8.75 4.69
CA VAL A 349 -6.66 -8.82 4.75
C VAL A 349 -6.27 -10.26 5.11
N TYR A 350 -5.47 -10.87 4.27
CA TYR A 350 -4.90 -12.21 4.49
C TYR A 350 -3.44 -12.07 4.85
N VAL A 351 -3.02 -12.70 5.92
CA VAL A 351 -1.62 -12.64 6.39
C VAL A 351 -1.07 -14.03 6.69
N THR A 352 0.21 -14.22 6.37
CA THR A 352 1.01 -15.37 6.80
C THR A 352 2.19 -14.89 7.65
N ASP A 353 2.75 -15.77 8.46
CA ASP A 353 3.91 -15.48 9.28
C ASP A 353 5.07 -16.45 9.03
N ALA A 354 6.23 -16.15 9.60
CA ALA A 354 7.43 -16.98 9.50
C ALA A 354 7.28 -18.39 10.08
N SER A 355 6.23 -18.68 10.90
CA SER A 355 5.92 -20.03 11.35
C SER A 355 5.28 -20.89 10.28
N ALA A 356 4.75 -20.25 9.24
CA ALA A 356 4.16 -20.84 8.04
C ALA A 356 3.06 -21.89 8.30
N THR A 357 2.41 -21.81 9.47
CA THR A 357 1.39 -22.80 9.86
C THR A 357 -0.05 -22.31 9.67
N HIS A 358 -0.23 -21.00 9.46
CA HIS A 358 -1.55 -20.37 9.39
C HIS A 358 -1.61 -19.29 8.29
N VAL A 359 -2.79 -19.14 7.68
CA VAL A 359 -3.22 -17.90 7.06
C VAL A 359 -4.31 -17.32 7.94
N GLN A 360 -4.14 -16.10 8.41
CA GLN A 360 -5.18 -15.37 9.12
C GLN A 360 -5.92 -14.46 8.16
N LYS A 361 -7.22 -14.36 8.35
CA LYS A 361 -8.08 -13.43 7.62
C LYS A 361 -8.68 -12.44 8.59
N ILE A 362 -8.49 -11.17 8.31
CA ILE A 362 -9.05 -10.05 9.06
C ILE A 362 -10.01 -9.32 8.15
N ASP A 363 -11.25 -9.12 8.58
CA ASP A 363 -12.24 -8.38 7.80
C ASP A 363 -12.42 -6.98 8.36
N MET A 364 -12.44 -6.01 7.46
CA MET A 364 -12.82 -4.63 7.70
C MET A 364 -14.12 -4.31 6.97
N SER A 365 -15.09 -3.76 7.69
CA SER A 365 -16.32 -3.28 7.06
C SER A 365 -16.06 -1.93 6.38
N LEU A 366 -16.44 -1.84 5.11
CA LEU A 366 -16.45 -0.62 4.30
C LEU A 366 -17.86 -0.03 4.19
N ALA A 367 -18.82 -0.53 4.99
CA ALA A 367 -20.23 -0.13 4.87
C ALA A 367 -20.46 1.34 5.16
N THR A 368 -19.68 1.91 6.09
CA THR A 368 -19.70 3.33 6.45
C THR A 368 -18.67 4.17 5.71
N LEU A 369 -17.82 3.55 4.87
CA LEU A 369 -16.86 4.30 4.07
C LEU A 369 -17.60 5.13 3.03
N GLY A 370 -17.36 6.43 3.06
CA GLY A 370 -17.86 7.41 2.12
C GLY A 370 -17.02 7.52 0.86
N VAL A 371 -17.11 8.66 0.23
CA VAL A 371 -16.43 8.97 -1.04
C VAL A 371 -15.29 9.96 -0.81
N GLU A 372 -14.40 10.07 -1.79
CA GLU A 372 -13.52 11.21 -1.93
C GLU A 372 -14.19 12.28 -2.79
N VAL A 373 -14.13 13.53 -2.36
CA VAL A 373 -14.71 14.67 -3.07
C VAL A 373 -13.70 15.83 -3.09
N ASP A 374 -13.36 16.27 -4.28
CA ASP A 374 -12.52 17.46 -4.50
C ASP A 374 -13.39 18.69 -4.77
N ALA A 375 -13.15 19.78 -4.04
CA ALA A 375 -13.82 21.06 -4.20
C ALA A 375 -13.21 21.88 -5.35
N ALA A 376 -13.16 21.35 -6.56
CA ALA A 376 -12.60 22.02 -7.74
C ALA A 376 -13.26 23.40 -8.03
N GLY A 377 -13.12 24.33 -7.09
CA GLY A 377 -13.55 25.73 -7.19
C GLY A 377 -14.96 26.01 -6.73
N GLY A 378 -15.20 25.96 -5.40
CA GLY A 378 -16.39 26.55 -4.79
C GLY A 378 -17.05 25.70 -3.70
N GLN A 379 -17.58 24.51 -4.00
CA GLN A 379 -18.25 23.68 -3.00
C GLN A 379 -17.95 22.20 -3.20
N ALA A 380 -17.59 21.52 -2.10
CA ALA A 380 -17.60 20.06 -2.01
C ALA A 380 -18.64 19.61 -0.99
N SER A 381 -19.31 18.52 -1.28
CA SER A 381 -20.32 17.93 -0.41
C SER A 381 -20.14 16.43 -0.35
N GLY A 382 -19.87 15.92 0.82
CA GLY A 382 -19.86 14.50 1.14
C GLY A 382 -21.26 13.89 1.14
N THR A 383 -21.40 12.79 1.83
CA THR A 383 -22.60 11.94 1.91
C THR A 383 -23.07 11.81 3.37
N ALA A 384 -23.75 10.73 3.72
CA ALA A 384 -24.07 10.37 5.10
C ALA A 384 -23.16 9.26 5.61
N LYS A 385 -21.90 9.28 5.21
CA LYS A 385 -20.87 8.29 5.55
C LYS A 385 -19.53 9.02 5.75
N ALA A 386 -18.55 8.32 6.30
CA ALA A 386 -17.21 8.85 6.53
C ALA A 386 -16.51 9.22 5.22
N ASP A 387 -16.55 10.48 4.83
CA ASP A 387 -16.04 11.00 3.56
C ASP A 387 -14.64 11.61 3.71
N LEU A 388 -13.92 11.71 2.59
CA LEU A 388 -12.71 12.47 2.42
C LEU A 388 -13.03 13.69 1.55
N ILE A 389 -12.97 14.89 2.12
CA ILE A 389 -13.34 16.13 1.44
C ILE A 389 -12.10 17.00 1.32
N TRP A 390 -11.76 17.34 0.08
CA TRP A 390 -10.56 18.07 -0.22
C TRP A 390 -10.85 19.47 -0.75
N GLY A 391 -10.43 20.50 -0.02
CA GLY A 391 -10.46 21.90 -0.45
C GLY A 391 -9.35 22.19 -1.47
N GLY A 392 -9.61 23.12 -2.36
CA GLY A 392 -8.67 23.59 -3.37
C GLY A 392 -7.71 24.67 -2.87
N SER A 393 -7.42 25.65 -3.73
CA SER A 393 -6.57 26.80 -3.38
C SER A 393 -7.34 28.11 -3.23
N GLY A 394 -8.67 28.08 -3.37
CA GLY A 394 -9.57 29.23 -3.28
C GLY A 394 -10.34 29.27 -1.96
N ASP A 395 -11.41 30.04 -1.92
CA ASP A 395 -12.34 30.10 -0.79
C ASP A 395 -13.49 29.12 -1.06
N GLU A 396 -13.53 27.98 -0.36
CA GLU A 396 -14.49 26.93 -0.61
C GLU A 396 -15.52 26.77 0.52
N THR A 397 -16.59 26.03 0.20
CA THR A 397 -17.56 25.53 1.19
C THR A 397 -17.51 24.00 1.20
N LEU A 398 -17.09 23.42 2.32
CA LEU A 398 -16.85 21.99 2.49
C LEU A 398 -17.88 21.43 3.49
N LEU A 399 -18.65 20.42 3.07
CA LEU A 399 -19.77 19.87 3.85
C LEU A 399 -19.62 18.36 4.01
N GLY A 400 -19.38 17.87 5.24
CA GLY A 400 -19.30 16.45 5.61
C GLY A 400 -20.66 15.75 5.63
N TRP A 401 -21.63 16.29 6.35
CA TRP A 401 -22.97 15.81 6.65
C TRP A 401 -23.05 14.85 7.84
N ALA A 402 -22.64 13.63 7.72
CA ALA A 402 -22.82 12.66 8.81
C ALA A 402 -21.80 11.51 8.72
N ASP A 403 -21.57 10.85 9.86
CA ASP A 403 -20.46 9.93 10.12
C ASP A 403 -19.14 10.71 10.26
N ASP A 404 -18.02 10.04 10.46
CA ASP A 404 -16.73 10.65 10.82
C ASP A 404 -15.98 11.10 9.56
N ASP A 405 -15.99 12.39 9.25
CA ASP A 405 -15.45 12.96 8.03
C ASP A 405 -14.01 13.49 8.20
N PHE A 406 -13.22 13.42 7.12
CA PHE A 406 -11.95 14.10 6.96
C PHE A 406 -12.13 15.29 6.02
N ILE A 407 -11.90 16.50 6.53
CA ILE A 407 -12.12 17.73 5.78
C ILE A 407 -10.82 18.53 5.74
N PHE A 408 -10.18 18.56 4.57
CA PHE A 408 -8.98 19.34 4.31
C PHE A 408 -9.35 20.73 3.81
N SER A 409 -8.88 21.76 4.51
CA SER A 409 -9.17 23.14 4.12
C SER A 409 -8.55 23.51 2.76
N GLY A 410 -7.34 23.01 2.46
CA GLY A 410 -6.61 23.54 1.31
C GLY A 410 -6.13 24.97 1.55
N GLY A 411 -6.00 25.74 0.48
CA GLY A 411 -5.63 27.17 0.56
C GLY A 411 -6.83 28.07 0.43
N GLY A 412 -6.81 29.25 1.06
CA GLY A 412 -7.92 30.20 1.05
C GLY A 412 -8.66 30.32 2.39
N ALA A 413 -9.78 31.02 2.38
CA ALA A 413 -10.61 31.23 3.56
C ALA A 413 -11.86 30.34 3.48
N ASP A 414 -11.74 29.08 3.87
CA ASP A 414 -12.74 28.04 3.70
C ASP A 414 -13.80 28.05 4.80
N VAL A 415 -15.01 27.66 4.42
CA VAL A 415 -16.12 27.41 5.35
C VAL A 415 -16.37 25.91 5.41
N MET A 416 -16.04 25.29 6.55
CA MET A 416 -16.14 23.86 6.79
C MET A 416 -17.28 23.55 7.74
N THR A 417 -18.03 22.52 7.43
CA THR A 417 -19.11 21.98 8.27
C THR A 417 -18.94 20.47 8.34
N GLY A 418 -18.63 19.90 9.49
CA GLY A 418 -18.51 18.47 9.70
C GLY A 418 -19.86 17.79 9.65
N GLY A 419 -20.77 18.23 10.50
CA GLY A 419 -22.09 17.66 10.64
C GLY A 419 -22.24 16.84 11.91
N THR A 420 -22.68 15.59 11.76
CA THR A 420 -22.75 14.67 12.90
C THR A 420 -21.71 13.57 12.77
N GLY A 421 -20.87 13.41 13.75
CA GLY A 421 -19.77 12.46 13.75
C GLY A 421 -18.65 12.93 14.65
N ALA A 422 -17.51 12.29 14.52
CA ALA A 422 -16.23 12.75 15.08
C ALA A 422 -15.32 13.17 13.91
N ASP A 423 -15.48 14.44 13.52
CA ASP A 423 -14.89 14.96 12.30
C ASP A 423 -13.44 15.43 12.53
N LEU A 424 -12.59 15.26 11.53
CA LEU A 424 -11.23 15.81 11.53
C LEU A 424 -11.11 16.93 10.50
N PHE A 425 -10.87 18.14 10.98
CA PHE A 425 -10.60 19.32 10.16
C PHE A 425 -9.10 19.53 10.03
N VAL A 426 -8.54 19.33 8.85
CA VAL A 426 -7.11 19.46 8.57
C VAL A 426 -6.83 20.84 7.99
N MET A 427 -6.05 21.64 8.71
CA MET A 427 -5.77 23.01 8.34
C MET A 427 -4.47 23.12 7.57
N ALA A 428 -4.52 23.62 6.33
CA ALA A 428 -3.32 23.81 5.52
C ALA A 428 -2.43 24.95 6.01
N ALA A 429 -1.12 24.88 5.72
CA ALA A 429 -0.18 25.95 6.02
C ALA A 429 -0.37 27.20 5.14
N SER A 430 -1.06 27.08 4.01
CA SER A 430 -1.32 28.17 3.07
C SER A 430 -2.70 28.82 3.22
N GLY A 431 -3.50 28.33 4.18
CA GLY A 431 -4.88 28.83 4.39
C GLY A 431 -4.93 30.15 5.16
N ASP A 432 -5.82 31.05 4.70
CA ASP A 432 -6.11 32.30 5.38
C ASP A 432 -7.47 32.18 6.09
N HIS A 433 -7.48 32.16 7.42
CA HIS A 433 -8.67 32.34 8.27
C HIS A 433 -9.89 31.43 7.96
N GLY A 434 -9.65 30.12 7.88
CA GLY A 434 -10.73 29.14 7.73
C GLY A 434 -11.77 29.21 8.86
N ARG A 435 -12.99 28.70 8.60
CA ARG A 435 -14.09 28.69 9.56
C ARG A 435 -14.74 27.33 9.65
N ILE A 436 -14.77 26.75 10.86
CA ILE A 436 -15.54 25.56 11.17
C ILE A 436 -16.87 26.00 11.79
N THR A 437 -18.02 25.57 11.24
CA THR A 437 -19.35 26.16 11.56
C THR A 437 -20.12 25.44 12.64
N ASP A 438 -19.74 24.23 13.02
CA ASP A 438 -20.48 23.31 13.90
C ASP A 438 -19.62 22.45 14.81
N PHE A 439 -18.41 22.89 15.14
CA PHE A 439 -17.42 22.14 15.92
C PHE A 439 -18.00 21.57 17.23
N ALA A 440 -17.99 20.26 17.35
CA ALA A 440 -18.42 19.52 18.54
C ALA A 440 -17.22 19.19 19.43
N LEU A 441 -17.02 20.01 20.48
CA LEU A 441 -15.88 19.88 21.40
C LEU A 441 -15.79 18.46 22.00
N HIS A 442 -14.59 17.87 22.02
CA HIS A 442 -14.26 16.49 22.45
C HIS A 442 -14.84 15.37 21.57
N SER A 443 -15.50 15.71 20.47
CA SER A 443 -15.86 14.78 19.40
C SER A 443 -15.00 15.06 18.17
N ASP A 444 -15.06 16.30 17.70
CA ASP A 444 -14.27 16.73 16.56
C ASP A 444 -12.83 17.06 16.93
N ARG A 445 -11.96 17.03 15.93
CA ARG A 445 -10.54 17.35 16.07
C ARG A 445 -10.09 18.33 15.01
N ILE A 446 -9.06 19.11 15.34
CA ILE A 446 -8.44 20.06 14.42
C ILE A 446 -6.97 19.68 14.26
N ASP A 447 -6.56 19.36 13.05
CA ASP A 447 -5.16 19.14 12.72
C ASP A 447 -4.50 20.47 12.37
N VAL A 448 -3.53 20.85 13.19
CA VAL A 448 -2.70 22.06 13.03
C VAL A 448 -1.23 21.73 12.81
N SER A 449 -0.90 20.49 12.50
CA SER A 449 0.48 20.01 12.30
C SER A 449 1.22 20.81 11.23
N ALA A 450 0.51 21.25 10.19
CA ALA A 450 1.05 22.08 9.12
C ALA A 450 1.42 23.52 9.56
N TRP A 451 0.94 24.00 10.72
CA TRP A 451 1.22 25.35 11.21
C TRP A 451 2.55 25.46 11.97
N GLY A 452 3.15 24.33 12.32
CA GLY A 452 4.44 24.27 13.00
C GLY A 452 4.49 23.22 14.11
N HIS A 453 5.69 22.95 14.58
CA HIS A 453 5.91 21.92 15.60
C HIS A 453 5.45 22.37 16.98
N VAL A 454 4.30 21.90 17.39
CA VAL A 454 3.77 22.01 18.76
C VAL A 454 3.29 20.64 19.20
N TYR A 455 3.12 20.46 20.51
CA TYR A 455 2.80 19.13 21.08
C TYR A 455 1.68 19.21 22.12
N THR A 456 1.12 20.39 22.35
CA THR A 456 0.05 20.60 23.33
C THR A 456 -0.83 21.78 22.94
N ALA A 457 -2.11 21.71 23.28
CA ALA A 457 -3.07 22.82 23.10
C ALA A 457 -2.64 24.12 23.82
N ALA A 458 -1.82 24.02 24.87
CA ALA A 458 -1.32 25.18 25.59
C ALA A 458 -0.35 26.06 24.77
N ALA A 459 0.21 25.53 23.68
CA ALA A 459 1.06 26.30 22.75
C ALA A 459 0.24 27.13 21.75
N LEU A 460 -1.05 26.83 21.59
CA LEU A 460 -1.95 27.55 20.72
C LEU A 460 -2.46 28.84 21.38
N THR A 461 -2.68 29.88 20.59
CA THR A 461 -3.41 31.06 21.02
C THR A 461 -4.91 30.80 20.83
N ILE A 462 -5.65 30.65 21.91
CA ILE A 462 -7.10 30.41 21.87
C ILE A 462 -7.84 31.59 22.47
N THR A 463 -8.56 32.32 21.64
CA THR A 463 -9.34 33.51 22.02
C THR A 463 -10.84 33.20 21.95
N ALA A 464 -11.51 33.22 23.10
CA ALA A 464 -12.95 32.96 23.18
C ALA A 464 -13.78 34.02 22.43
N THR A 465 -14.79 33.57 21.72
CA THR A 465 -15.82 34.42 21.10
C THR A 465 -17.19 34.17 21.76
N SER A 466 -18.22 34.87 21.36
CA SER A 466 -19.58 34.64 21.89
C SER A 466 -20.19 33.30 21.47
N THR A 467 -19.69 32.70 20.37
CA THR A 467 -20.24 31.48 19.77
C THR A 467 -19.24 30.36 19.62
N GLY A 468 -17.96 30.54 20.06
CA GLY A 468 -16.91 29.57 19.89
C GLY A 468 -15.55 30.14 20.33
N ALA A 469 -14.53 29.95 19.48
CA ALA A 469 -13.18 30.46 19.68
C ALA A 469 -12.49 30.80 18.35
N VAL A 470 -11.44 31.61 18.43
CA VAL A 470 -10.41 31.73 17.38
C VAL A 470 -9.16 31.01 17.89
N ILE A 471 -8.66 30.07 17.10
CA ILE A 471 -7.48 29.27 17.40
C ILE A 471 -6.37 29.69 16.45
N GLY A 472 -5.20 30.00 16.95
CA GLY A 472 -4.09 30.51 16.14
C GLY A 472 -2.73 29.97 16.56
N LEU A 473 -1.81 29.88 15.58
CA LEU A 473 -0.40 29.54 15.75
C LEU A 473 0.42 30.11 14.60
N ASN A 474 1.55 30.76 14.92
CA ASN A 474 2.52 31.28 13.93
C ASN A 474 1.94 32.17 12.82
N GLY A 475 0.80 32.85 13.09
CA GLY A 475 0.14 33.72 12.11
C GLY A 475 -0.98 33.03 11.32
N HIS A 476 -1.17 31.73 11.48
CA HIS A 476 -2.33 30.99 10.96
C HIS A 476 -3.47 31.05 11.99
N GLU A 477 -4.71 31.09 11.53
CA GLU A 477 -5.89 31.14 12.39
C GLU A 477 -7.06 30.35 11.79
N VAL A 478 -7.86 29.73 12.67
CA VAL A 478 -9.17 29.17 12.34
C VAL A 478 -10.21 29.66 13.33
N THR A 479 -11.39 30.01 12.83
CA THR A 479 -12.54 30.34 13.67
C THR A 479 -13.42 29.12 13.84
N VAL A 480 -13.61 28.66 15.08
CA VAL A 480 -14.52 27.55 15.43
C VAL A 480 -15.81 28.09 16.03
N ILE A 481 -16.94 27.55 15.57
CA ILE A 481 -18.28 27.85 16.09
C ILE A 481 -18.85 26.58 16.72
N ALA A 482 -19.28 26.68 17.98
CA ALA A 482 -19.85 25.59 18.76
C ALA A 482 -21.21 25.95 19.37
N GLY A 483 -21.79 27.09 18.95
CA GLY A 483 -23.05 27.63 19.53
C GLY A 483 -22.93 28.27 20.90
N HIS A 484 -21.78 28.22 21.54
CA HIS A 484 -21.46 28.84 22.83
C HIS A 484 -19.96 29.21 22.88
N SER A 485 -19.62 30.04 23.86
CA SER A 485 -18.22 30.50 24.02
C SER A 485 -17.31 29.36 24.46
N LEU A 486 -16.16 29.18 23.77
CA LEU A 486 -15.12 28.24 24.12
C LEU A 486 -13.86 28.97 24.62
N THR A 487 -13.47 28.72 25.87
CA THR A 487 -12.21 29.26 26.42
C THR A 487 -11.06 28.27 26.18
N ALA A 488 -9.83 28.72 26.29
CA ALA A 488 -8.64 27.86 26.19
C ALA A 488 -8.70 26.65 27.17
N ALA A 489 -9.27 26.83 28.35
CA ALA A 489 -9.42 25.78 29.35
C ALA A 489 -10.47 24.70 28.98
N ALA A 490 -11.30 24.95 27.96
CA ALA A 490 -12.27 23.98 27.49
C ALA A 490 -11.65 22.91 26.56
N PHE A 491 -10.54 23.25 25.88
CA PHE A 491 -9.89 22.35 24.96
C PHE A 491 -8.90 21.41 25.67
N LEU A 492 -8.84 20.18 25.21
CA LEU A 492 -7.86 19.16 25.58
C LEU A 492 -6.83 18.97 24.44
N ASP A 493 -5.67 18.38 24.75
CA ASP A 493 -4.70 18.02 23.71
C ASP A 493 -5.31 17.03 22.69
N SER A 494 -6.26 16.18 23.12
CA SER A 494 -6.98 15.23 22.25
C SER A 494 -7.91 15.89 21.24
N ASP A 495 -8.26 17.17 21.40
CA ASP A 495 -9.08 17.91 20.42
C ASP A 495 -8.22 18.38 19.22
N PHE A 496 -6.92 18.11 19.25
CA PHE A 496 -5.99 18.50 18.20
C PHE A 496 -5.15 17.32 17.70
N VAL A 497 -4.63 17.48 16.49
CA VAL A 497 -3.50 16.75 15.92
C VAL A 497 -2.36 17.76 15.73
N PHE A 498 -1.16 17.40 16.16
CA PHE A 498 0.02 18.27 16.19
C PHE A 498 1.16 17.75 15.34
#